data_7a4d5760486baa6a2c2c45e08006d635
#
_entry.id   7a4d5760486baa6a2c2c45e08006d635
#
_cell.length_a   1.000
_cell.length_b   1.000
_cell.length_c   1.000
_cell.angle_alpha   90.00
_cell.angle_beta   90.00
_cell.angle_gamma   90.00
#
_symmetry.space_group_name_H-M   'P 1'
#
loop_
_entity.id
_entity.type
_entity.pdbx_description
1 polymer ?
#
loop_
_entity_poly.entity_id
_entity_poly.type
_entity_poly.pdbx_seq_one_letter_code
_entity_poly.pdbx_strand_id
1 'polypeptide(L)'
;MDTVERKKYSDLIELGIVFAFLFMIITIYIPSMIWEEEAEAAENARFNIQTVHDVEYFYKILTNNYESNGLWAMNVVNAVRDSVLADSTYLGERNFELIGESVNVNIPEGFDVEYDTTFGFLKTRRDTLIDTIHTIVVYSEELSRNDTSFITKDDLSLIMLEEGFVSDLGYETKQRSEVVSYYDSYIPDSSNFYCALTTEKIVVNIKDDGDVLRITSPIKGIYSEGRYVLFSFKTRNHGYIEDGSRSWDQ
;
A
#
# COMPACT_ATOMS: atom_id res chain seq x y z
N MET A 1 22.22 67.00 18.23
CA MET A 1 22.01 65.86 17.37
C MET A 1 21.05 66.31 16.29
N ASP A 2 21.58 66.45 15.05
CA ASP A 2 20.82 67.04 13.95
C ASP A 2 19.63 66.18 13.53
N THR A 3 18.58 66.84 13.07
CA THR A 3 17.35 66.16 12.61
C THR A 3 17.61 65.13 11.52
N VAL A 4 18.65 65.32 10.72
CA VAL A 4 19.10 64.39 9.65
C VAL A 4 19.76 63.13 10.23
N GLU A 5 20.52 63.24 11.32
CA GLU A 5 21.10 62.07 12.00
C GLU A 5 20.01 61.22 12.67
N ARG A 6 19.02 61.82 13.33
CA ARG A 6 17.89 61.12 13.92
C ARG A 6 17.11 60.30 12.87
N LYS A 7 16.90 60.85 11.68
CA LYS A 7 16.19 60.15 10.60
C LYS A 7 16.97 58.96 10.08
N LYS A 8 18.30 59.07 9.92
CA LYS A 8 19.17 57.97 9.53
C LYS A 8 19.16 56.81 10.54
N TYR A 9 19.14 57.10 11.84
CA TYR A 9 19.04 56.08 12.89
C TYR A 9 17.67 55.41 12.90
N SER A 10 16.59 56.17 12.66
CA SER A 10 15.23 55.59 12.53
C SER A 10 15.15 54.61 11.37
N ASP A 11 15.61 55.01 10.19
CA ASP A 11 15.60 54.19 8.98
C ASP A 11 16.43 52.89 9.17
N LEU A 12 17.57 52.99 9.90
CA LEU A 12 18.42 51.84 10.18
C LEU A 12 17.80 50.86 11.18
N ILE A 13 17.07 51.40 12.18
CA ILE A 13 16.31 50.57 13.13
C ILE A 13 15.14 49.87 12.41
N GLU A 14 14.40 50.56 11.57
CA GLU A 14 13.31 50.00 10.78
C GLU A 14 13.81 48.86 9.88
N LEU A 15 14.94 49.08 9.19
CA LEU A 15 15.59 48.04 8.39
C LEU A 15 16.03 46.86 9.26
N GLY A 16 16.58 47.09 10.44
CA GLY A 16 16.94 46.05 11.40
C GLY A 16 15.75 45.21 11.87
N ILE A 17 14.60 45.85 12.11
CA ILE A 17 13.35 45.14 12.46
C ILE A 17 12.88 44.24 11.33
N VAL A 18 12.91 44.73 10.09
CA VAL A 18 12.55 43.92 8.89
C VAL A 18 13.46 42.71 8.77
N PHE A 19 14.77 42.88 8.91
CA PHE A 19 15.72 41.77 8.87
C PHE A 19 15.51 40.79 10.02
N ALA A 20 15.26 41.25 11.23
CA ALA A 20 14.98 40.40 12.37
C ALA A 20 13.70 39.59 12.15
N PHE A 21 12.66 40.18 11.57
CA PHE A 21 11.40 39.48 11.25
C PHE A 21 11.59 38.43 10.16
N LEU A 22 12.33 38.76 9.08
CA LEU A 22 12.69 37.80 8.04
C LEU A 22 13.53 36.65 8.60
N PHE A 23 14.50 36.94 9.47
CA PHE A 23 15.30 35.92 10.11
C PHE A 23 14.46 35.00 11.02
N MET A 24 13.51 35.55 11.75
CA MET A 24 12.58 34.78 12.56
C MET A 24 11.73 33.82 11.70
N ILE A 25 11.21 34.28 10.56
CA ILE A 25 10.47 33.44 9.62
C ILE A 25 11.38 32.29 9.13
N ILE A 26 12.61 32.58 8.71
CA ILE A 26 13.56 31.59 8.21
C ILE A 26 13.88 30.53 9.28
N THR A 27 14.11 30.97 10.53
CA THR A 27 14.46 30.05 11.63
C THR A 27 13.29 29.17 12.10
N ILE A 28 12.06 29.52 11.79
CA ILE A 28 10.87 28.70 12.09
C ILE A 28 10.53 27.79 10.91
N TYR A 29 10.47 28.34 9.71
CA TYR A 29 9.97 27.62 8.52
C TYR A 29 10.95 26.56 8.01
N ILE A 30 12.25 26.88 7.93
CA ILE A 30 13.24 25.96 7.36
C ILE A 30 13.39 24.69 8.22
N PRO A 31 13.54 24.75 9.56
CA PRO A 31 13.58 23.53 10.37
C PRO A 31 12.31 22.68 10.24
N SER A 32 11.12 23.32 10.19
CA SER A 32 9.88 22.58 10.01
C SER A 32 9.86 21.78 8.70
N MET A 33 10.27 22.39 7.58
CA MET A 33 10.36 21.69 6.29
C MET A 33 11.38 20.53 6.33
N ILE A 34 12.51 20.72 7.03
CA ILE A 34 13.52 19.66 7.16
C ILE A 34 12.98 18.48 7.99
N TRP A 35 12.24 18.74 9.08
CA TRP A 35 11.62 17.71 9.89
C TRP A 35 10.55 16.93 9.13
N GLU A 36 9.78 17.58 8.26
CA GLU A 36 8.84 16.91 7.37
C GLU A 36 9.60 16.01 6.37
N GLU A 37 10.67 16.49 5.78
CA GLU A 37 11.55 15.72 4.88
C GLU A 37 12.18 14.52 5.62
N GLU A 38 12.62 14.70 6.87
CA GLU A 38 13.16 13.62 7.71
C GLU A 38 12.09 12.55 8.05
N ALA A 39 10.87 13.00 8.35
CA ALA A 39 9.75 12.10 8.64
C ALA A 39 9.33 11.29 7.41
N GLU A 40 9.20 11.94 6.25
CA GLU A 40 8.88 11.28 4.98
C GLU A 40 9.97 10.28 4.58
N ALA A 41 11.24 10.64 4.73
CA ALA A 41 12.36 9.75 4.45
C ALA A 41 12.35 8.51 5.37
N ALA A 42 11.98 8.69 6.64
CA ALA A 42 11.85 7.59 7.59
C ALA A 42 10.67 6.67 7.23
N GLU A 43 9.54 7.23 6.85
CA GLU A 43 8.35 6.45 6.43
C GLU A 43 8.63 5.65 5.16
N ASN A 44 9.21 6.27 4.14
CA ASN A 44 9.60 5.60 2.89
C ASN A 44 10.62 4.47 3.14
N ALA A 45 11.60 4.69 4.01
CA ALA A 45 12.58 3.66 4.34
C ALA A 45 11.95 2.48 5.09
N ARG A 46 11.01 2.74 6.03
CA ARG A 46 10.26 1.69 6.74
C ARG A 46 9.34 0.92 5.80
N PHE A 47 8.69 1.61 4.87
CA PHE A 47 7.90 0.98 3.82
C PHE A 47 8.76 0.01 2.98
N ASN A 48 9.94 0.44 2.56
CA ASN A 48 10.86 -0.41 1.81
C ASN A 48 11.34 -1.62 2.64
N ILE A 49 11.69 -1.41 3.92
CA ILE A 49 12.07 -2.51 4.83
C ILE A 49 10.92 -3.52 4.99
N GLN A 50 9.68 -3.03 5.12
CA GLN A 50 8.49 -3.88 5.19
C GLN A 50 8.28 -4.65 3.88
N THR A 51 8.40 -3.98 2.73
CA THR A 51 8.25 -4.61 1.41
C THR A 51 9.27 -5.74 1.22
N VAL A 52 10.54 -5.51 1.59
CA VAL A 52 11.58 -6.55 1.52
C VAL A 52 11.26 -7.71 2.44
N HIS A 53 10.77 -7.44 3.67
CA HIS A 53 10.36 -8.48 4.61
C HIS A 53 9.22 -9.33 4.03
N ASP A 54 8.20 -8.67 3.48
CA ASP A 54 7.03 -9.36 2.95
C ASP A 54 7.38 -10.19 1.70
N VAL A 55 8.28 -9.69 0.84
CA VAL A 55 8.82 -10.48 -0.28
C VAL A 55 9.55 -11.74 0.21
N GLU A 56 10.41 -11.62 1.22
CA GLU A 56 11.12 -12.77 1.81
C GLU A 56 10.14 -13.75 2.49
N TYR A 57 9.09 -13.25 3.12
CA TYR A 57 8.02 -14.08 3.68
C TYR A 57 7.30 -14.90 2.61
N PHE A 58 6.92 -14.27 1.48
CA PHE A 58 6.33 -14.97 0.34
C PHE A 58 7.31 -15.97 -0.30
N TYR A 59 8.58 -15.61 -0.40
CA TYR A 59 9.59 -16.54 -0.89
C TYR A 59 9.70 -17.78 0.00
N LYS A 60 9.66 -17.61 1.33
CA LYS A 60 9.64 -18.72 2.28
C LYS A 60 8.39 -19.59 2.14
N ILE A 61 7.20 -19.00 1.90
CA ILE A 61 5.98 -19.78 1.63
C ILE A 61 6.16 -20.67 0.40
N LEU A 62 6.82 -20.16 -0.64
CA LEU A 62 7.02 -20.88 -1.89
C LEU A 62 8.11 -21.96 -1.82
N THR A 63 9.21 -21.72 -1.08
CA THR A 63 10.43 -22.55 -1.10
C THR A 63 10.77 -23.22 0.21
N ASN A 64 10.06 -22.90 1.29
CA ASN A 64 10.33 -23.24 2.69
C ASN A 64 11.63 -22.68 3.24
N ASN A 65 12.33 -21.80 2.55
CA ASN A 65 13.56 -21.16 2.98
C ASN A 65 13.53 -19.66 2.70
N TYR A 66 14.24 -18.88 3.50
CA TYR A 66 14.54 -17.49 3.19
C TYR A 66 15.71 -17.39 2.21
N GLU A 67 15.80 -16.29 1.46
CA GLU A 67 16.85 -16.03 0.49
C GLU A 67 17.68 -14.80 0.91
N SER A 68 18.98 -14.92 0.90
CA SER A 68 19.88 -13.82 1.23
C SER A 68 19.93 -12.73 0.14
N ASN A 69 19.61 -13.11 -1.09
CA ASN A 69 19.51 -12.20 -2.22
C ASN A 69 18.05 -11.77 -2.44
N GLY A 70 17.61 -10.76 -1.69
CA GLY A 70 16.23 -10.27 -1.76
C GLY A 70 15.75 -9.89 -3.17
N LEU A 71 16.65 -9.44 -4.06
CA LEU A 71 16.29 -9.19 -5.48
C LEU A 71 15.93 -10.48 -6.22
N TRP A 72 16.60 -11.57 -5.90
CA TRP A 72 16.25 -12.88 -6.44
C TRP A 72 14.90 -13.36 -5.90
N ALA A 73 14.70 -13.24 -4.57
CA ALA A 73 13.43 -13.57 -3.94
C ALA A 73 12.26 -12.79 -4.58
N MET A 74 12.44 -11.48 -4.80
CA MET A 74 11.45 -10.65 -5.49
C MET A 74 11.13 -11.15 -6.90
N ASN A 75 12.13 -11.47 -7.69
CA ASN A 75 11.92 -11.95 -9.05
C ASN A 75 11.11 -13.26 -9.07
N VAL A 76 11.42 -14.17 -8.16
CA VAL A 76 10.69 -15.44 -8.04
C VAL A 76 9.24 -15.20 -7.63
N VAL A 77 9.01 -14.40 -6.57
CA VAL A 77 7.68 -14.11 -6.05
C VAL A 77 6.81 -13.42 -7.10
N ASN A 78 7.35 -12.42 -7.82
CA ASN A 78 6.62 -11.73 -8.88
C ASN A 78 6.32 -12.65 -10.07
N ALA A 79 7.27 -13.50 -10.47
CA ALA A 79 7.06 -14.46 -11.57
C ALA A 79 5.99 -15.51 -11.23
N VAL A 80 5.95 -15.98 -9.98
CA VAL A 80 4.91 -16.89 -9.50
C VAL A 80 3.54 -16.18 -9.54
N ARG A 81 3.44 -14.96 -9.01
CA ARG A 81 2.21 -14.18 -9.07
C ARG A 81 1.71 -14.01 -10.49
N ASP A 82 2.57 -13.60 -11.42
CA ASP A 82 2.19 -13.40 -12.81
C ASP A 82 1.74 -14.70 -13.48
N SER A 83 2.34 -15.83 -13.11
CA SER A 83 1.94 -17.15 -13.60
C SER A 83 0.57 -17.57 -13.10
N VAL A 84 0.25 -17.36 -11.82
CA VAL A 84 -1.06 -17.65 -11.23
C VAL A 84 -2.14 -16.74 -11.81
N LEU A 85 -1.84 -15.46 -12.06
CA LEU A 85 -2.77 -14.54 -12.72
C LEU A 85 -3.04 -14.93 -14.19
N ALA A 86 -2.05 -15.47 -14.89
CA ALA A 86 -2.21 -15.93 -16.26
C ALA A 86 -3.01 -17.24 -16.33
N ASP A 87 -2.81 -18.13 -15.35
CA ASP A 87 -3.48 -19.43 -15.24
C ASP A 87 -3.74 -19.76 -13.77
N SER A 88 -4.97 -19.58 -13.31
CA SER A 88 -5.38 -19.87 -11.93
C SER A 88 -5.22 -21.35 -11.52
N THR A 89 -5.01 -22.25 -12.46
CA THR A 89 -4.73 -23.67 -12.20
C THR A 89 -3.23 -23.97 -11.99
N TYR A 90 -2.38 -22.91 -12.10
CA TYR A 90 -0.93 -23.03 -11.96
C TYR A 90 -0.53 -23.09 -10.48
N LEU A 91 -0.88 -24.21 -9.82
CA LEU A 91 -0.68 -24.42 -8.38
C LEU A 91 0.20 -25.65 -8.10
N GLY A 92 0.63 -25.80 -6.84
CA GLY A 92 1.44 -26.92 -6.36
C GLY A 92 2.92 -26.80 -6.76
N GLU A 93 3.60 -27.94 -6.80
CA GLU A 93 5.05 -27.98 -7.11
C GLU A 93 5.33 -27.61 -8.58
N ARG A 94 6.17 -26.61 -8.76
CA ARG A 94 6.62 -26.10 -10.08
C ARG A 94 8.11 -25.79 -10.05
N ASN A 95 8.74 -25.93 -11.21
CA ASN A 95 10.13 -25.49 -11.42
C ASN A 95 10.11 -24.20 -12.25
N PHE A 96 10.73 -23.15 -11.74
CA PHE A 96 10.90 -21.88 -12.44
C PHE A 96 12.35 -21.72 -12.89
N GLU A 97 12.54 -21.39 -14.16
CA GLU A 97 13.82 -20.97 -14.69
C GLU A 97 13.83 -19.45 -14.89
N LEU A 98 14.58 -18.76 -14.06
CA LEU A 98 14.71 -17.31 -14.08
C LEU A 98 16.19 -16.92 -14.18
N ILE A 99 16.54 -16.09 -15.17
CA ILE A 99 17.89 -15.50 -15.33
C ILE A 99 18.99 -16.59 -15.35
N GLY A 100 18.66 -17.81 -15.85
CA GLY A 100 19.62 -18.93 -15.94
C GLY A 100 19.77 -19.74 -14.65
N GLU A 101 19.02 -19.43 -13.61
CA GLU A 101 18.92 -20.23 -12.37
C GLU A 101 17.55 -20.88 -12.29
N SER A 102 17.49 -22.08 -11.70
CA SER A 102 16.22 -22.79 -11.48
C SER A 102 15.88 -22.87 -10.01
N VAL A 103 14.60 -22.67 -9.70
CA VAL A 103 14.07 -22.77 -8.34
C VAL A 103 12.81 -23.63 -8.33
N ASN A 104 12.71 -24.53 -7.37
CA ASN A 104 11.51 -25.30 -7.12
C ASN A 104 10.64 -24.55 -6.13
N VAL A 105 9.39 -24.32 -6.50
CA VAL A 105 8.40 -23.64 -5.67
C VAL A 105 7.18 -24.51 -5.49
N ASN A 106 6.53 -24.40 -4.35
CA ASN A 106 5.23 -25.01 -4.10
C ASN A 106 4.21 -23.90 -3.91
N ILE A 107 3.34 -23.70 -4.91
CA ILE A 107 2.41 -22.59 -4.99
C ILE A 107 1.12 -22.96 -4.26
N PRO A 108 0.77 -22.30 -3.13
CA PRO A 108 -0.47 -22.55 -2.43
C PRO A 108 -1.69 -21.96 -3.14
N GLU A 109 -2.86 -22.50 -2.85
CA GLU A 109 -4.14 -21.92 -3.30
C GLU A 109 -4.36 -20.54 -2.66
N GLY A 110 -4.83 -19.56 -3.45
CA GLY A 110 -5.06 -18.19 -2.97
C GLY A 110 -3.81 -17.31 -2.87
N PHE A 111 -2.67 -17.75 -3.39
CA PHE A 111 -1.41 -17.00 -3.37
C PHE A 111 -1.54 -15.59 -3.98
N ASP A 112 -2.25 -15.45 -5.09
CA ASP A 112 -2.51 -14.18 -5.77
C ASP A 112 -3.33 -13.23 -4.90
N VAL A 113 -4.33 -13.73 -4.20
CA VAL A 113 -5.18 -12.93 -3.30
C VAL A 113 -4.37 -12.46 -2.09
N GLU A 114 -3.58 -13.34 -1.49
CA GLU A 114 -2.71 -13.01 -0.35
C GLU A 114 -1.64 -11.99 -0.76
N TYR A 115 -1.03 -12.18 -1.93
CA TYR A 115 -0.08 -11.22 -2.50
C TYR A 115 -0.72 -9.83 -2.69
N ASP A 116 -1.87 -9.77 -3.38
CA ASP A 116 -2.54 -8.51 -3.68
C ASP A 116 -3.07 -7.81 -2.42
N THR A 117 -3.45 -8.53 -1.38
CA THR A 117 -3.83 -7.94 -0.09
C THR A 117 -2.64 -7.44 0.71
N THR A 118 -1.48 -8.07 0.60
CA THR A 118 -0.26 -7.69 1.32
C THR A 118 0.42 -6.48 0.69
N PHE A 119 0.60 -6.48 -0.62
CA PHE A 119 1.27 -5.39 -1.34
C PHE A 119 0.32 -4.33 -1.88
N GLY A 120 -0.98 -4.62 -1.98
CA GLY A 120 -1.96 -3.69 -2.53
C GLY A 120 -2.48 -2.68 -1.53
N PHE A 121 -2.91 -1.54 -2.06
CA PHE A 121 -3.58 -0.50 -1.28
C PHE A 121 -5.10 -0.64 -1.43
N LEU A 122 -5.81 -0.70 -0.31
CA LEU A 122 -7.27 -0.73 -0.31
C LEU A 122 -7.81 0.60 -0.84
N LYS A 123 -8.50 0.54 -1.96
CA LYS A 123 -9.17 1.67 -2.60
C LYS A 123 -10.65 1.41 -2.71
N THR A 124 -11.41 2.49 -2.85
CA THR A 124 -12.84 2.42 -3.12
C THR A 124 -13.16 3.07 -4.45
N ARG A 125 -14.03 2.46 -5.22
CA ARG A 125 -14.60 3.05 -6.42
C ARG A 125 -16.11 2.94 -6.41
N ARG A 126 -16.75 3.82 -7.13
CA ARG A 126 -18.20 3.76 -7.32
C ARG A 126 -18.49 3.10 -8.65
N ASP A 127 -19.07 1.90 -8.55
CA ASP A 127 -19.47 1.13 -9.71
C ASP A 127 -20.97 1.34 -9.97
N THR A 128 -21.34 1.32 -11.24
CA THR A 128 -22.74 1.31 -11.66
C THR A 128 -23.13 -0.10 -12.03
N LEU A 129 -23.98 -0.70 -11.21
CA LEU A 129 -24.56 -2.00 -11.47
C LEU A 129 -25.90 -1.83 -12.16
N ILE A 130 -26.21 -2.76 -13.05
CA ILE A 130 -27.51 -2.84 -13.74
C ILE A 130 -28.27 -4.02 -13.15
N ASP A 131 -29.26 -3.70 -12.32
CA ASP A 131 -30.15 -4.70 -11.74
C ASP A 131 -31.34 -4.92 -12.67
N THR A 132 -31.65 -6.19 -12.93
CA THR A 132 -32.89 -6.58 -13.61
C THR A 132 -33.94 -6.87 -12.57
N ILE A 133 -34.99 -6.04 -12.55
CA ILE A 133 -36.10 -6.13 -11.62
C ILE A 133 -37.31 -6.64 -12.39
N HIS A 134 -37.87 -7.78 -11.95
CA HIS A 134 -39.11 -8.35 -12.47
C HIS A 134 -40.32 -7.82 -11.70
N THR A 135 -41.34 -7.45 -12.44
CA THR A 135 -42.65 -7.10 -11.89
C THR A 135 -43.52 -8.33 -11.91
N ILE A 136 -43.81 -8.89 -10.74
CA ILE A 136 -44.60 -10.10 -10.62
C ILE A 136 -45.95 -9.82 -9.95
N VAL A 137 -46.91 -10.67 -10.23
CA VAL A 137 -48.18 -10.69 -9.53
C VAL A 137 -48.23 -11.93 -8.63
N VAL A 138 -48.46 -11.69 -7.36
CA VAL A 138 -48.60 -12.72 -6.32
C VAL A 138 -49.97 -12.59 -5.63
N TYR A 139 -50.58 -13.69 -5.27
CA TYR A 139 -51.81 -13.68 -4.49
C TYR A 139 -51.48 -13.46 -3.02
N SER A 140 -52.00 -12.39 -2.44
CA SER A 140 -51.87 -12.10 -1.01
C SER A 140 -53.06 -12.65 -0.26
N GLU A 141 -52.87 -13.64 0.60
CA GLU A 141 -53.90 -14.22 1.46
C GLU A 141 -54.43 -13.15 2.45
N GLU A 142 -53.57 -12.28 2.99
CA GLU A 142 -53.98 -11.25 3.93
C GLU A 142 -54.94 -10.23 3.30
N LEU A 143 -54.73 -9.88 2.04
CA LEU A 143 -55.53 -8.92 1.31
C LEU A 143 -56.67 -9.60 0.50
N SER A 144 -56.66 -10.95 0.41
CA SER A 144 -57.58 -11.76 -0.42
C SER A 144 -57.65 -11.26 -1.87
N ARG A 145 -56.54 -10.82 -2.43
CA ARG A 145 -56.44 -10.29 -3.79
C ARG A 145 -55.03 -10.47 -4.37
N ASN A 146 -54.94 -10.33 -5.69
CA ASN A 146 -53.66 -10.23 -6.36
C ASN A 146 -52.99 -8.89 -6.04
N ASP A 147 -51.70 -8.94 -5.72
CA ASP A 147 -50.85 -7.77 -5.48
C ASP A 147 -49.62 -7.80 -6.38
N THR A 148 -49.03 -6.64 -6.64
CA THR A 148 -47.87 -6.52 -7.49
C THR A 148 -46.61 -6.34 -6.65
N SER A 149 -45.63 -7.18 -6.88
CA SER A 149 -44.34 -7.13 -6.21
C SER A 149 -43.17 -6.95 -7.19
N PHE A 150 -42.09 -6.40 -6.69
CA PHE A 150 -40.86 -6.17 -7.48
C PHE A 150 -39.74 -7.02 -6.90
N ILE A 151 -39.17 -7.88 -7.71
CA ILE A 151 -38.15 -8.83 -7.27
C ILE A 151 -36.93 -8.79 -8.19
N THR A 152 -35.79 -9.25 -7.68
CA THR A 152 -34.58 -9.41 -8.50
C THR A 152 -34.70 -10.64 -9.40
N LYS A 153 -33.88 -10.67 -10.46
CA LYS A 153 -33.80 -11.82 -11.35
C LYS A 153 -33.45 -13.12 -10.61
N ASP A 154 -32.59 -13.01 -9.59
CA ASP A 154 -32.08 -14.17 -8.85
C ASP A 154 -33.17 -14.77 -7.98
N ASP A 155 -34.09 -13.95 -7.44
CA ASP A 155 -35.21 -14.39 -6.60
C ASP A 155 -36.38 -14.93 -7.41
N LEU A 156 -36.47 -14.58 -8.72
CA LEU A 156 -37.58 -14.96 -9.56
C LEU A 156 -37.78 -16.46 -9.60
N SER A 157 -36.71 -17.24 -9.73
CA SER A 157 -36.77 -18.70 -9.81
C SER A 157 -37.31 -19.36 -8.53
N LEU A 158 -37.09 -18.74 -7.38
CA LEU A 158 -37.59 -19.21 -6.09
C LEU A 158 -39.06 -18.89 -5.93
N ILE A 159 -39.48 -17.68 -6.26
CA ILE A 159 -40.85 -17.20 -6.10
C ILE A 159 -41.80 -17.86 -7.12
N MET A 160 -41.34 -18.21 -8.31
CA MET A 160 -42.13 -18.95 -9.29
C MET A 160 -42.56 -20.35 -8.78
N LEU A 161 -41.90 -20.90 -7.76
CA LEU A 161 -42.23 -22.16 -7.12
C LEU A 161 -43.21 -22.03 -5.95
N GLU A 162 -43.51 -20.79 -5.51
CA GLU A 162 -44.45 -20.54 -4.41
C GLU A 162 -45.93 -20.66 -4.88
N GLU A 163 -46.79 -21.19 -4.03
CA GLU A 163 -48.22 -21.37 -4.33
C GLU A 163 -48.96 -20.06 -4.64
N GLY A 164 -48.44 -18.91 -4.17
CA GLY A 164 -49.01 -17.59 -4.41
C GLY A 164 -48.61 -16.92 -5.72
N PHE A 165 -47.73 -17.52 -6.53
CA PHE A 165 -47.28 -16.90 -7.79
C PHE A 165 -48.40 -16.98 -8.86
N VAL A 166 -48.72 -15.81 -9.45
CA VAL A 166 -49.77 -15.73 -10.49
C VAL A 166 -49.18 -15.52 -11.88
N SER A 167 -48.32 -14.51 -12.05
CA SER A 167 -47.69 -14.21 -13.35
C SER A 167 -46.50 -13.25 -13.22
N ASP A 168 -45.60 -13.29 -14.21
CA ASP A 168 -44.57 -12.29 -14.43
C ASP A 168 -45.07 -11.31 -15.52
N LEU A 169 -45.09 -10.02 -15.23
CA LEU A 169 -45.51 -8.94 -16.13
C LEU A 169 -44.39 -8.42 -17.00
N GLY A 170 -43.16 -8.86 -16.76
CA GLY A 170 -41.97 -8.44 -17.46
C GLY A 170 -40.90 -7.80 -16.53
N TYR A 171 -39.84 -7.35 -17.11
CA TYR A 171 -38.72 -6.78 -16.36
C TYR A 171 -38.34 -5.38 -16.82
N GLU A 172 -37.77 -4.64 -15.88
CA GLU A 172 -37.10 -3.36 -16.13
C GLU A 172 -35.65 -3.42 -15.63
N THR A 173 -34.75 -2.73 -16.34
CA THR A 173 -33.38 -2.55 -15.89
C THR A 173 -33.24 -1.25 -15.12
N LYS A 174 -32.75 -1.33 -13.89
CA LYS A 174 -32.44 -0.14 -13.05
C LYS A 174 -30.96 -0.05 -12.78
N GLN A 175 -30.43 1.15 -12.91
CA GLN A 175 -29.04 1.42 -12.54
C GLN A 175 -28.96 1.72 -11.05
N ARG A 176 -28.08 1.00 -10.35
CA ARG A 176 -27.75 1.21 -8.96
C ARG A 176 -26.27 1.58 -8.84
N SER A 177 -25.95 2.56 -8.04
CA SER A 177 -24.57 2.93 -7.75
C SER A 177 -24.16 2.29 -6.42
N GLU A 178 -23.08 1.53 -6.47
CA GLU A 178 -22.52 0.85 -5.29
C GLU A 178 -21.06 1.24 -5.09
N VAL A 179 -20.64 1.38 -3.83
CA VAL A 179 -19.24 1.60 -3.49
C VAL A 179 -18.59 0.25 -3.27
N VAL A 180 -17.65 -0.10 -4.14
CA VAL A 180 -16.91 -1.35 -4.08
C VAL A 180 -15.50 -1.07 -3.60
N SER A 181 -15.04 -1.84 -2.63
CA SER A 181 -13.64 -1.83 -2.18
C SER A 181 -12.83 -2.83 -3.00
N TYR A 182 -11.65 -2.44 -3.43
CA TYR A 182 -10.72 -3.31 -4.16
C TYR A 182 -9.28 -2.98 -3.74
N TYR A 183 -8.38 -3.94 -3.94
CA TYR A 183 -6.96 -3.70 -3.78
C TYR A 183 -6.34 -3.21 -5.09
N ASP A 184 -5.71 -2.04 -5.04
CA ASP A 184 -4.90 -1.53 -6.15
C ASP A 184 -3.52 -2.18 -6.04
N SER A 185 -3.22 -3.11 -6.93
CA SER A 185 -2.02 -3.94 -6.86
C SER A 185 -0.75 -3.09 -6.95
N TYR A 186 0.11 -3.21 -5.95
CA TYR A 186 1.47 -2.73 -5.98
C TYR A 186 2.40 -3.93 -6.23
N ILE A 187 3.29 -3.80 -7.20
CA ILE A 187 4.28 -4.83 -7.50
C ILE A 187 5.62 -4.33 -6.99
N PRO A 188 6.23 -5.01 -5.99
CA PRO A 188 7.57 -4.67 -5.53
C PRO A 188 8.57 -4.67 -6.69
N ASP A 189 9.39 -3.64 -6.74
CA ASP A 189 10.44 -3.49 -7.74
C ASP A 189 11.83 -3.36 -7.09
N SER A 190 12.86 -3.33 -7.92
CA SER A 190 14.23 -3.25 -7.45
C SER A 190 14.53 -2.02 -6.60
N SER A 191 13.79 -0.92 -6.75
CA SER A 191 14.01 0.31 -5.98
C SER A 191 13.69 0.13 -4.50
N ASN A 192 12.74 -0.76 -4.17
CA ASN A 192 12.38 -1.08 -2.78
C ASN A 192 13.52 -1.76 -2.00
N PHE A 193 14.50 -2.32 -2.68
CA PHE A 193 15.64 -3.01 -2.08
C PHE A 193 16.84 -2.12 -1.80
N TYR A 194 16.70 -0.83 -2.09
CA TYR A 194 17.75 0.17 -1.84
C TYR A 194 17.24 1.29 -0.95
N CYS A 195 18.14 1.78 -0.11
CA CYS A 195 17.88 2.99 0.67
C CYS A 195 17.91 4.22 -0.25
N ALA A 196 16.85 5.00 -0.28
CA ALA A 196 16.76 6.19 -1.13
C ALA A 196 17.81 7.25 -0.81
N LEU A 197 18.33 7.29 0.43
CA LEU A 197 19.31 8.27 0.88
C LEU A 197 20.76 7.87 0.58
N THR A 198 21.10 6.59 0.76
CA THR A 198 22.49 6.10 0.62
C THR A 198 22.72 5.31 -0.63
N THR A 199 21.67 4.95 -1.37
CA THR A 199 21.71 4.02 -2.51
C THR A 199 22.31 2.64 -2.20
N GLU A 200 22.53 2.34 -0.90
CA GLU A 200 22.98 1.04 -0.45
C GLU A 200 21.80 0.06 -0.35
N LYS A 201 22.08 -1.23 -0.54
CA LYS A 201 21.06 -2.27 -0.41
C LYS A 201 20.57 -2.39 1.03
N ILE A 202 19.27 -2.61 1.19
CA ILE A 202 18.68 -3.04 2.47
C ILE A 202 19.31 -4.38 2.85
N VAL A 203 19.68 -4.53 4.11
CA VAL A 203 20.44 -5.67 4.59
C VAL A 203 19.49 -6.78 5.01
N VAL A 204 19.57 -7.90 4.30
CA VAL A 204 18.86 -9.15 4.62
C VAL A 204 19.83 -10.04 5.40
N ASN A 205 19.50 -10.36 6.65
CA ASN A 205 20.26 -11.27 7.48
C ASN A 205 19.39 -12.45 7.88
N ILE A 206 19.89 -13.64 7.63
CA ILE A 206 19.25 -14.90 8.00
C ILE A 206 20.07 -15.50 9.12
N LYS A 207 19.43 -15.80 10.26
CA LYS A 207 20.03 -16.34 11.47
C LYS A 207 19.47 -17.72 11.78
N ASP A 208 20.08 -18.39 12.78
CA ASP A 208 19.61 -19.63 13.39
C ASP A 208 19.29 -20.72 12.34
N ASP A 209 20.28 -21.04 11.51
CA ASP A 209 20.22 -22.05 10.45
C ASP A 209 19.09 -21.86 9.42
N GLY A 210 18.63 -20.61 9.26
CA GLY A 210 17.62 -20.26 8.25
C GLY A 210 16.24 -19.92 8.82
N ASP A 211 16.03 -19.98 10.13
CA ASP A 211 14.70 -19.81 10.72
C ASP A 211 14.34 -18.37 11.02
N VAL A 212 15.31 -17.51 11.38
CA VAL A 212 15.06 -16.12 11.78
C VAL A 212 15.50 -15.15 10.69
N LEU A 213 14.55 -14.41 10.16
CA LEU A 213 14.78 -13.34 9.19
C LEU A 213 14.90 -11.99 9.90
N ARG A 214 15.97 -11.25 9.60
CA ARG A 214 16.15 -9.87 10.04
C ARG A 214 16.45 -8.97 8.85
N ILE A 215 15.57 -8.01 8.60
CA ILE A 215 15.72 -6.97 7.59
C ILE A 215 16.09 -5.66 8.29
N THR A 216 17.16 -5.02 7.85
CA THR A 216 17.70 -3.83 8.54
C THR A 216 18.04 -2.74 7.54
N SER A 217 17.80 -1.48 7.92
CA SER A 217 18.28 -0.31 7.17
C SER A 217 19.81 -0.36 7.02
N PRO A 218 20.35 0.00 5.86
CA PRO A 218 21.80 0.05 5.65
C PRO A 218 22.47 1.21 6.37
N ILE A 219 21.73 2.22 6.84
CA ILE A 219 22.30 3.40 7.51
C ILE A 219 22.92 3.00 8.84
N LYS A 220 24.23 3.17 8.95
CA LYS A 220 25.02 2.96 10.16
C LYS A 220 25.29 4.28 10.84
N GLY A 221 24.66 4.57 11.98
CA GLY A 221 24.85 5.80 12.72
C GLY A 221 23.96 6.94 12.25
N ILE A 222 24.55 8.14 12.06
CA ILE A 222 23.81 9.34 11.65
C ILE A 222 24.21 9.68 10.22
N TYR A 223 23.24 9.68 9.32
CA TYR A 223 23.38 10.29 8.00
C TYR A 223 23.07 11.78 8.12
N SER A 224 23.92 12.63 7.55
CA SER A 224 23.74 14.08 7.59
C SER A 224 24.08 14.70 6.24
N GLU A 225 23.18 15.54 5.75
CA GLU A 225 23.34 16.28 4.51
C GLU A 225 23.01 17.75 4.75
N GLY A 226 23.84 18.66 4.25
CA GLY A 226 23.60 20.10 4.37
C GLY A 226 22.35 20.55 3.63
N ARG A 227 21.52 21.37 4.28
CA ARG A 227 20.37 22.07 3.70
C ARG A 227 20.50 23.57 3.96
N TYR A 228 20.29 24.41 2.97
CA TYR A 228 20.26 25.85 3.15
C TYR A 228 21.49 26.35 3.93
N VAL A 229 22.58 26.49 3.73
CA VAL A 229 23.81 27.05 4.36
C VAL A 229 23.93 26.80 5.87
N LEU A 230 22.87 26.95 6.66
CA LEU A 230 22.88 26.92 8.13
C LEU A 230 22.23 25.67 8.75
N PHE A 231 21.51 24.92 7.98
CA PHE A 231 20.72 23.78 8.46
C PHE A 231 21.24 22.48 7.86
N SER A 232 20.86 21.36 8.43
CA SER A 232 21.18 20.03 7.91
C SER A 232 20.04 19.08 8.13
N PHE A 233 19.74 18.30 7.09
CA PHE A 233 18.95 17.09 7.19
C PHE A 233 19.76 16.05 7.95
N LYS A 234 19.13 15.37 8.93
CA LYS A 234 19.79 14.35 9.74
C LYS A 234 18.85 13.19 9.95
N THR A 235 19.28 12.00 9.64
CA THR A 235 18.52 10.80 9.94
C THR A 235 19.43 9.75 10.57
N ARG A 236 18.80 8.87 11.34
CA ARG A 236 19.47 7.70 11.94
C ARG A 236 19.01 6.44 11.22
N ASN A 237 19.44 5.31 11.72
CA ASN A 237 18.91 4.02 11.29
C ASN A 237 17.37 4.02 11.40
N HIS A 238 16.68 3.74 10.28
CA HIS A 238 15.22 3.76 10.21
C HIS A 238 14.55 2.56 10.89
N GLY A 239 15.34 1.66 11.46
CA GLY A 239 14.87 0.48 12.17
C GLY A 239 15.14 -0.84 11.45
N TYR A 240 14.53 -1.87 11.98
CA TYR A 240 14.61 -3.23 11.46
C TYR A 240 13.31 -3.99 11.74
N ILE A 241 13.12 -5.08 11.00
CA ILE A 241 12.11 -6.10 11.27
C ILE A 241 12.86 -7.39 11.60
N GLU A 242 12.52 -8.04 12.69
CA GLU A 242 13.06 -9.33 13.08
C GLU A 242 11.90 -10.24 13.47
N ASP A 243 11.78 -11.36 12.79
CA ASP A 243 10.72 -12.34 13.01
C ASP A 243 9.30 -11.68 13.05
N GLY A 244 9.02 -10.79 12.11
CA GLY A 244 7.76 -10.05 12.02
C GLY A 244 7.59 -8.90 13.03
N SER A 245 8.48 -8.75 14.00
CA SER A 245 8.45 -7.66 14.99
C SER A 245 9.18 -6.42 14.45
N ARG A 246 8.48 -5.29 14.45
CA ARG A 246 9.01 -4.00 13.96
C ARG A 246 9.62 -3.21 15.11
N SER A 247 10.84 -2.73 14.93
CA SER A 247 11.55 -1.94 15.93
C SER A 247 11.00 -0.54 16.17
N TRP A 248 10.15 -0.04 15.28
CA TRP A 248 9.55 1.30 15.37
C TRP A 248 8.12 1.31 15.92
N ASP A 249 7.53 0.15 16.24
CA ASP A 249 6.22 0.01 16.86
C ASP A 249 6.32 -0.13 18.40
N GLN A 250 7.56 -0.10 18.94
CA GLN A 250 7.86 -0.26 20.38
C GLN A 250 7.91 1.06 21.11
#